data_5b6796e2e6cf504925689399681dc54f
#
_entry.id   5b6796e2e6cf504925689399681dc54f
#
_cell.length_a   1.000
_cell.length_b   1.000
_cell.length_c   1.000
_cell.angle_alpha   90.00
_cell.angle_beta   90.00
_cell.angle_gamma   90.00
#
_symmetry.space_group_name_H-M   'P 1'
#
loop_
_entity.id
_entity.type
_entity.pdbx_description
1 polymer ?
#
loop_
_entity_poly.entity_id
_entity_poly.type
_entity_poly.pdbx_seq_one_letter_code
_entity_poly.pdbx_strand_id
1 'polypeptide(L)'
;IRPVYGKWIRPLLELSREEIEQWLKDCEISYCIDETNQEDEYTRNRIRHHIIPVLEEQVNTRAIEHFVKLSEQAEEIYEYLEKQTDQAWNICAEQTDGFQSGKEIFLRAEEMKHLDPVIKKFLIQRAVSEVAEAQKDIESRHIQAVLQLFERQTGRQIDLPYSITAKRMYEGVLLAKDDKKVISVHQKEKRLL
;
A
#
# COMPACT_ATOMS: atom_id res chain seq x y z
N ILE A 1 2.08 -11.16 3.24
CA ILE A 1 1.38 -10.86 4.52
C ILE A 1 2.41 -10.90 5.62
N ARG A 2 2.58 -9.82 6.41
CA ARG A 2 3.58 -9.75 7.48
C ARG A 2 3.08 -10.44 8.76
N PRO A 3 3.97 -11.13 9.52
CA PRO A 3 3.63 -11.71 10.82
C PRO A 3 3.14 -10.68 11.83
N VAL A 4 3.70 -9.46 11.76
CA VAL A 4 3.30 -8.30 12.57
C VAL A 4 3.03 -7.13 11.64
N TYR A 5 1.86 -6.49 11.82
CA TYR A 5 1.48 -5.28 11.08
C TYR A 5 0.69 -4.35 12.00
N GLY A 6 1.33 -3.26 12.44
CA GLY A 6 0.78 -2.36 13.44
C GLY A 6 0.44 -3.11 14.74
N LYS A 7 -0.83 -3.09 15.13
CA LYS A 7 -1.34 -3.81 16.32
C LYS A 7 -1.74 -5.27 16.07
N TRP A 8 -1.65 -5.73 14.82
CA TRP A 8 -2.06 -7.09 14.44
C TRP A 8 -0.87 -8.04 14.48
N ILE A 9 -1.01 -9.18 15.15
CA ILE A 9 -0.04 -10.26 15.23
C ILE A 9 -0.67 -11.51 14.63
N ARG A 10 0.08 -12.25 13.80
CA ARG A 10 -0.34 -13.49 13.14
C ARG A 10 0.62 -14.61 13.50
N PRO A 11 0.49 -15.22 14.67
CA PRO A 11 1.48 -16.18 15.19
C PRO A 11 1.50 -17.51 14.44
N LEU A 12 0.45 -17.86 13.69
CA LEU A 12 0.33 -19.12 12.95
C LEU A 12 0.62 -18.96 11.45
N LEU A 13 1.23 -17.86 11.02
CA LEU A 13 1.43 -17.58 9.59
C LEU A 13 2.40 -18.55 8.92
N GLU A 14 3.36 -19.10 9.68
CA GLU A 14 4.40 -20.02 9.20
C GLU A 14 3.99 -21.47 9.27
N LEU A 15 2.83 -21.78 9.85
CA LEU A 15 2.32 -23.14 9.98
C LEU A 15 1.32 -23.45 8.87
N SER A 16 1.40 -24.64 8.30
CA SER A 16 0.37 -25.14 7.39
C SER A 16 -0.91 -25.47 8.14
N ARG A 17 -2.02 -25.57 7.41
CA ARG A 17 -3.31 -25.95 7.98
C ARG A 17 -3.24 -27.37 8.55
N GLU A 18 -2.60 -28.27 7.83
CA GLU A 18 -2.43 -29.67 8.21
C GLU A 18 -1.64 -29.81 9.52
N GLU A 19 -0.57 -29.03 9.69
CA GLU A 19 0.22 -29.01 10.94
C GLU A 19 -0.63 -28.51 12.11
N ILE A 20 -1.43 -27.45 11.90
CA ILE A 20 -2.32 -26.92 12.95
C ILE A 20 -3.40 -27.94 13.31
N GLU A 21 -4.06 -28.58 12.33
CA GLU A 21 -5.10 -29.57 12.55
C GLU A 21 -4.54 -30.82 13.25
N GLN A 22 -3.33 -31.29 12.87
CA GLN A 22 -2.66 -32.39 13.52
C GLN A 22 -2.33 -32.06 14.98
N TRP A 23 -1.79 -30.88 15.25
CA TRP A 23 -1.48 -30.44 16.62
C TRP A 23 -2.73 -30.35 17.49
N LEU A 24 -3.83 -29.79 16.97
CA LEU A 24 -5.11 -29.74 17.70
C LEU A 24 -5.64 -31.12 18.03
N LYS A 25 -5.50 -32.10 17.12
CA LYS A 25 -5.89 -33.49 17.32
C LYS A 25 -5.03 -34.16 18.38
N ASP A 26 -3.71 -33.94 18.35
CA ASP A 26 -2.77 -34.53 19.32
C ASP A 26 -3.00 -33.98 20.74
N CYS A 27 -3.46 -32.73 20.83
CA CYS A 27 -3.83 -32.05 22.09
C CYS A 27 -5.28 -32.30 22.53
N GLU A 28 -6.07 -33.08 21.78
CA GLU A 28 -7.51 -33.36 22.02
C GLU A 28 -8.34 -32.04 22.12
N ILE A 29 -7.94 -31.00 21.40
CA ILE A 29 -8.64 -29.71 21.37
C ILE A 29 -9.71 -29.73 20.27
N SER A 30 -10.98 -29.56 20.66
CA SER A 30 -12.07 -29.42 19.73
C SER A 30 -12.07 -28.03 19.08
N TYR A 31 -12.32 -27.95 17.76
CA TYR A 31 -12.44 -26.69 17.02
C TYR A 31 -13.63 -26.73 16.07
N CYS A 32 -14.13 -25.56 15.75
CA CYS A 32 -15.21 -25.40 14.76
C CYS A 32 -14.62 -25.15 13.36
N ILE A 33 -15.19 -25.81 12.37
CA ILE A 33 -14.90 -25.53 10.97
C ILE A 33 -15.94 -24.50 10.50
N ASP A 34 -15.48 -23.38 10.04
CA ASP A 34 -16.33 -22.35 9.41
C ASP A 34 -16.74 -22.85 8.01
N GLU A 35 -18.03 -23.09 7.83
CA GLU A 35 -18.59 -23.60 6.58
C GLU A 35 -18.34 -22.66 5.40
N THR A 36 -18.21 -21.35 5.63
CA THR A 36 -17.91 -20.37 4.58
C THR A 36 -16.52 -20.58 3.96
N ASN A 37 -15.61 -21.32 4.60
CA ASN A 37 -14.34 -21.70 4.00
C ASN A 37 -14.48 -22.67 2.82
N GLN A 38 -15.63 -23.34 2.66
CA GLN A 38 -15.90 -24.24 1.55
C GLN A 38 -16.59 -23.53 0.38
N GLU A 39 -17.07 -22.30 0.59
CA GLU A 39 -17.76 -21.52 -0.43
C GLU A 39 -16.78 -20.83 -1.38
N ASP A 40 -17.02 -20.97 -2.69
CA ASP A 40 -16.22 -20.32 -3.74
C ASP A 40 -16.61 -18.86 -4.01
N GLU A 41 -17.43 -18.28 -3.17
CA GLU A 41 -17.85 -16.88 -3.29
C GLU A 41 -16.63 -15.93 -3.21
N TYR A 42 -15.68 -16.23 -2.33
CA TYR A 42 -14.46 -15.43 -2.15
C TYR A 42 -13.35 -15.85 -3.10
N THR A 43 -12.70 -14.87 -3.74
CA THR A 43 -11.57 -15.10 -4.66
C THR A 43 -10.45 -15.95 -4.03
N ARG A 44 -10.16 -15.76 -2.74
CA ARG A 44 -9.15 -16.56 -2.00
C ARG A 44 -9.49 -18.04 -1.95
N ASN A 45 -10.78 -18.39 -1.77
CA ASN A 45 -11.22 -19.77 -1.71
C ASN A 45 -11.17 -20.41 -3.11
N ARG A 46 -11.60 -19.68 -4.16
CA ARG A 46 -11.47 -20.14 -5.56
C ARG A 46 -10.01 -20.45 -5.94
N ILE A 47 -9.08 -19.59 -5.52
CA ILE A 47 -7.65 -19.85 -5.76
C ILE A 47 -7.21 -21.10 -5.04
N ARG A 48 -7.55 -21.27 -3.76
CA ARG A 48 -7.18 -22.42 -2.95
C ARG A 48 -7.77 -23.72 -3.45
N HIS A 49 -9.05 -23.72 -3.85
CA HIS A 49 -9.75 -24.93 -4.22
C HIS A 49 -9.54 -25.35 -5.68
N HIS A 50 -9.33 -24.39 -6.59
CA HIS A 50 -9.31 -24.68 -8.03
C HIS A 50 -7.97 -24.37 -8.70
N ILE A 51 -7.24 -23.34 -8.28
CA ILE A 51 -6.02 -22.93 -8.97
C ILE A 51 -4.79 -23.63 -8.40
N ILE A 52 -4.65 -23.62 -7.08
CA ILE A 52 -3.51 -24.24 -6.40
C ILE A 52 -3.37 -25.73 -6.75
N PRO A 53 -4.42 -26.57 -6.63
CA PRO A 53 -4.32 -28.00 -6.98
C PRO A 53 -3.87 -28.23 -8.42
N VAL A 54 -4.42 -27.46 -9.38
CA VAL A 54 -4.03 -27.57 -10.79
C VAL A 54 -2.55 -27.20 -10.99
N LEU A 55 -2.05 -26.19 -10.29
CA LEU A 55 -0.63 -25.84 -10.37
C LEU A 55 0.26 -26.95 -9.81
N GLU A 56 -0.11 -27.55 -8.70
CA GLU A 56 0.66 -28.63 -8.06
C GLU A 56 0.62 -29.93 -8.87
N GLU A 57 -0.53 -30.31 -9.43
CA GLU A 57 -0.70 -31.54 -10.20
C GLU A 57 -0.13 -31.46 -11.61
N GLN A 58 -0.32 -30.32 -12.30
CA GLN A 58 -0.05 -30.22 -13.74
C GLN A 58 1.18 -29.40 -14.09
N VAL A 59 1.69 -28.57 -13.18
CA VAL A 59 2.84 -27.68 -13.46
C VAL A 59 4.04 -28.03 -12.60
N ASN A 60 3.88 -27.98 -11.26
CA ASN A 60 4.97 -28.24 -10.32
C ASN A 60 4.41 -28.61 -8.95
N THR A 61 4.73 -29.82 -8.49
CA THR A 61 4.30 -30.33 -7.17
C THR A 61 4.74 -29.46 -5.99
N ARG A 62 5.73 -28.58 -6.18
CA ARG A 62 6.21 -27.62 -5.18
C ARG A 62 5.87 -26.18 -5.52
N ALA A 63 4.79 -25.94 -6.26
CA ALA A 63 4.40 -24.60 -6.68
C ALA A 63 4.23 -23.65 -5.49
N ILE A 64 3.58 -24.10 -4.41
CA ILE A 64 3.36 -23.31 -3.21
C ILE A 64 4.68 -22.96 -2.51
N GLU A 65 5.61 -23.91 -2.37
CA GLU A 65 6.93 -23.62 -1.80
C GLU A 65 7.68 -22.53 -2.59
N HIS A 66 7.58 -22.56 -3.92
CA HIS A 66 8.18 -21.55 -4.77
C HIS A 66 7.53 -20.18 -4.59
N PHE A 67 6.19 -20.12 -4.44
CA PHE A 67 5.50 -18.85 -4.16
C PHE A 67 5.87 -18.29 -2.78
N VAL A 68 5.99 -19.14 -1.77
CA VAL A 68 6.43 -18.71 -0.44
C VAL A 68 7.84 -18.10 -0.51
N LYS A 69 8.81 -18.80 -1.13
CA LYS A 69 10.17 -18.29 -1.31
C LYS A 69 10.22 -16.97 -2.09
N LEU A 70 9.40 -16.85 -3.15
CA LEU A 70 9.32 -15.59 -3.90
C LEU A 70 8.76 -14.46 -3.04
N SER A 71 7.77 -14.75 -2.20
CA SER A 71 7.20 -13.78 -1.26
C SER A 71 8.23 -13.31 -0.23
N GLU A 72 9.04 -14.22 0.31
CA GLU A 72 10.12 -13.90 1.26
C GLU A 72 11.17 -12.99 0.60
N GLN A 73 11.65 -13.35 -0.60
CA GLN A 73 12.59 -12.52 -1.35
C GLN A 73 12.03 -11.14 -1.69
N ALA A 74 10.76 -11.07 -2.06
CA ALA A 74 10.08 -9.80 -2.32
C ALA A 74 9.97 -8.94 -1.06
N GLU A 75 9.73 -9.55 0.12
CA GLU A 75 9.68 -8.84 1.40
C GLU A 75 11.05 -8.25 1.76
N GLU A 76 12.14 -9.02 1.62
CA GLU A 76 13.51 -8.54 1.85
C GLU A 76 13.86 -7.32 0.97
N ILE A 77 13.51 -7.39 -0.33
CA ILE A 77 13.71 -6.28 -1.27
C ILE A 77 12.87 -5.08 -0.85
N TYR A 78 11.61 -5.30 -0.45
CA TYR A 78 10.72 -4.24 -0.02
C TYR A 78 11.22 -3.54 1.24
N GLU A 79 11.71 -4.29 2.22
CA GLU A 79 12.34 -3.72 3.43
C GLU A 79 13.57 -2.87 3.13
N TYR A 80 14.38 -3.31 2.18
CA TYR A 80 15.52 -2.52 1.72
C TYR A 80 15.06 -1.19 1.09
N LEU A 81 14.04 -1.24 0.22
CA LEU A 81 13.48 -0.05 -0.41
C LEU A 81 12.81 0.89 0.61
N GLU A 82 12.14 0.36 1.64
CA GLU A 82 11.60 1.16 2.74
C GLU A 82 12.72 1.90 3.49
N LYS A 83 13.81 1.23 3.85
CA LYS A 83 14.96 1.86 4.52
C LYS A 83 15.59 2.97 3.67
N GLN A 84 15.75 2.75 2.36
CA GLN A 84 16.25 3.78 1.43
C GLN A 84 15.27 4.96 1.33
N THR A 85 13.97 4.66 1.33
CA THR A 85 12.91 5.69 1.31
C THR A 85 12.89 6.51 2.60
N ASP A 86 13.13 5.90 3.76
CA ASP A 86 13.25 6.61 5.05
C ASP A 86 14.42 7.59 5.05
N GLN A 87 15.57 7.18 4.51
CA GLN A 87 16.72 8.07 4.35
C GLN A 87 16.42 9.24 3.41
N ALA A 88 15.82 8.94 2.25
CA ALA A 88 15.43 9.95 1.29
C ALA A 88 14.36 10.91 1.85
N TRP A 89 13.42 10.40 2.64
CA TRP A 89 12.38 11.19 3.29
C TRP A 89 12.95 12.29 4.16
N ASN A 90 13.92 11.97 5.01
CA ASN A 90 14.57 12.92 5.91
C ASN A 90 15.31 14.05 5.18
N ILE A 91 15.67 13.84 3.92
CA ILE A 91 16.41 14.81 3.10
C ILE A 91 15.45 15.61 2.22
N CYS A 92 14.49 14.92 1.59
CA CYS A 92 13.66 15.48 0.52
C CYS A 92 12.32 16.02 0.99
N ALA A 93 11.78 15.52 2.11
CA ALA A 93 10.43 15.85 2.56
C ALA A 93 10.44 16.83 3.73
N GLU A 94 9.66 17.87 3.63
CA GLU A 94 9.30 18.76 4.74
C GLU A 94 7.82 18.58 5.04
N GLN A 95 7.54 18.31 6.30
CA GLN A 95 6.18 18.20 6.81
C GLN A 95 5.83 19.48 7.56
N THR A 96 4.73 20.12 7.16
CA THR A 96 4.18 21.28 7.83
C THR A 96 2.75 21.01 8.25
N ASP A 97 2.37 21.48 9.42
CA ASP A 97 0.97 21.56 9.80
C ASP A 97 0.38 22.74 9.02
N GLY A 98 -0.42 22.45 8.01
CA GLY A 98 -0.98 23.46 7.11
C GLY A 98 -1.85 24.47 7.86
N PHE A 99 -1.93 25.67 7.30
CA PHE A 99 -2.72 26.79 7.85
C PHE A 99 -4.23 26.49 7.99
N GLN A 100 -4.73 25.39 7.38
CA GLN A 100 -6.14 24.97 7.36
C GLN A 100 -6.28 23.48 7.71
N SER A 101 -5.95 23.09 8.95
CA SER A 101 -6.31 21.77 9.55
C SER A 101 -5.97 20.50 8.74
N GLY A 102 -4.87 20.46 8.01
CA GLY A 102 -4.47 19.28 7.25
C GLY A 102 -2.96 19.12 7.20
N LYS A 103 -2.52 17.87 7.05
CA LYS A 103 -1.11 17.52 6.87
C LYS A 103 -0.67 17.96 5.48
N GLU A 104 0.34 18.79 5.40
CA GLU A 104 0.98 19.20 4.15
C GLU A 104 2.37 18.62 4.06
N ILE A 105 2.75 18.15 2.86
CA ILE A 105 4.09 17.62 2.61
C ILE A 105 4.66 18.33 1.39
N PHE A 106 5.83 18.91 1.61
CA PHE A 106 6.60 19.52 0.55
C PHE A 106 7.79 18.63 0.16
N LEU A 107 7.90 18.30 -1.13
CA LEU A 107 8.99 17.49 -1.67
C LEU A 107 9.94 18.40 -2.46
N ARG A 108 11.20 18.50 -2.02
CA ARG A 108 12.22 19.35 -2.61
C ARG A 108 12.70 18.81 -3.95
N ALA A 109 12.67 19.65 -5.00
CA ALA A 109 12.99 19.19 -6.35
C ALA A 109 14.48 18.90 -6.57
N GLU A 110 15.37 19.65 -5.93
CA GLU A 110 16.81 19.48 -6.11
C GLU A 110 17.28 18.15 -5.54
N GLU A 111 16.90 17.83 -4.33
CA GLU A 111 17.21 16.58 -3.65
C GLU A 111 16.57 15.39 -4.37
N MET A 112 15.34 15.55 -4.85
CA MET A 112 14.64 14.53 -5.63
C MET A 112 15.37 14.15 -6.92
N LYS A 113 16.11 15.06 -7.57
CA LYS A 113 16.83 14.76 -8.82
C LYS A 113 17.85 13.65 -8.66
N HIS A 114 18.53 13.61 -7.53
CA HIS A 114 19.64 12.69 -7.25
C HIS A 114 19.20 11.31 -6.79
N LEU A 115 17.92 11.10 -6.50
CA LEU A 115 17.40 9.82 -6.07
C LEU A 115 17.23 8.84 -7.23
N ASP A 116 17.36 7.54 -6.89
CA ASP A 116 16.99 6.46 -7.81
C ASP A 116 15.51 6.55 -8.22
N PRO A 117 15.15 6.26 -9.47
CA PRO A 117 13.76 6.32 -9.95
C PRO A 117 12.78 5.47 -9.13
N VAL A 118 13.22 4.35 -8.57
CA VAL A 118 12.38 3.50 -7.71
C VAL A 118 12.12 4.21 -6.38
N ILE A 119 13.15 4.77 -5.75
CA ILE A 119 13.03 5.50 -4.48
C ILE A 119 12.15 6.75 -4.63
N LYS A 120 12.24 7.48 -5.75
CA LYS A 120 11.34 8.58 -6.07
C LYS A 120 9.87 8.17 -6.00
N LYS A 121 9.54 7.00 -6.60
CA LYS A 121 8.16 6.49 -6.59
C LYS A 121 7.70 6.13 -5.17
N PHE A 122 8.52 5.43 -4.40
CA PHE A 122 8.23 5.07 -3.02
C PHE A 122 8.02 6.31 -2.14
N LEU A 123 8.88 7.31 -2.29
CA LEU A 123 8.81 8.56 -1.55
C LEU A 123 7.54 9.34 -1.87
N ILE A 124 7.16 9.45 -3.15
CA ILE A 124 5.90 10.10 -3.56
C ILE A 124 4.70 9.29 -3.06
N GLN A 125 4.72 7.96 -3.16
CA GLN A 125 3.66 7.11 -2.65
C GLN A 125 3.45 7.33 -1.15
N ARG A 126 4.54 7.39 -0.37
CA ARG A 126 4.49 7.69 1.05
C ARG A 126 3.90 9.08 1.30
N ALA A 127 4.37 10.10 0.60
CA ALA A 127 3.88 11.49 0.75
C ALA A 127 2.38 11.59 0.48
N VAL A 128 1.89 10.99 -0.61
CA VAL A 128 0.46 10.95 -0.93
C VAL A 128 -0.32 10.20 0.14
N SER A 129 0.18 9.03 0.60
CA SER A 129 -0.48 8.22 1.64
C SER A 129 -0.57 8.92 2.98
N GLU A 130 0.46 9.68 3.36
CA GLU A 130 0.48 10.43 4.61
C GLU A 130 -0.47 11.62 4.59
N VAL A 131 -0.58 12.33 3.45
CA VAL A 131 -1.56 13.42 3.29
C VAL A 131 -2.99 12.85 3.20
N ALA A 132 -3.17 11.71 2.52
CA ALA A 132 -4.45 11.02 2.42
C ALA A 132 -4.95 10.49 3.77
N GLU A 133 -4.02 10.13 4.67
CA GLU A 133 -4.27 9.28 5.85
C GLU A 133 -4.88 7.92 5.46
N ALA A 134 -4.61 7.48 4.21
CA ALA A 134 -5.10 6.26 3.60
C ALA A 134 -4.13 5.76 2.53
N GLN A 135 -4.16 4.45 2.25
CA GLN A 135 -3.34 3.83 1.20
C GLN A 135 -4.18 3.26 0.05
N LYS A 136 -5.46 3.09 0.29
CA LYS A 136 -6.38 2.51 -0.70
C LYS A 136 -6.59 3.50 -1.84
N ASP A 137 -6.76 3.00 -3.07
CA ASP A 137 -7.04 3.79 -4.27
C ASP A 137 -5.91 4.73 -4.78
N ILE A 138 -4.71 4.66 -4.17
CA ILE A 138 -3.52 5.34 -4.69
C ILE A 138 -2.84 4.40 -5.71
N GLU A 139 -3.06 4.67 -6.99
CA GLU A 139 -2.56 3.85 -8.08
C GLU A 139 -1.24 4.40 -8.66
N SER A 140 -0.50 3.57 -9.41
CA SER A 140 0.75 3.95 -10.09
C SER A 140 0.60 5.18 -10.99
N ARG A 141 -0.57 5.38 -11.62
CA ARG A 141 -0.85 6.58 -12.44
C ARG A 141 -0.78 7.88 -11.65
N HIS A 142 -1.23 7.87 -10.39
CA HIS A 142 -1.20 9.04 -9.51
C HIS A 142 0.25 9.40 -9.14
N ILE A 143 1.06 8.38 -8.80
CA ILE A 143 2.48 8.55 -8.51
C ILE A 143 3.23 9.08 -9.73
N GLN A 144 2.94 8.53 -10.92
CA GLN A 144 3.55 8.97 -12.16
C GLN A 144 3.16 10.41 -12.53
N ALA A 145 1.91 10.82 -12.25
CA ALA A 145 1.46 12.19 -12.47
C ALA A 145 2.20 13.19 -11.57
N VAL A 146 2.45 12.83 -10.30
CA VAL A 146 3.26 13.66 -9.39
C VAL A 146 4.72 13.72 -9.85
N LEU A 147 5.31 12.61 -10.30
CA LEU A 147 6.67 12.61 -10.87
C LEU A 147 6.80 13.57 -12.05
N GLN A 148 5.86 13.52 -12.98
CA GLN A 148 5.84 14.41 -14.14
C GLN A 148 5.67 15.87 -13.74
N LEU A 149 5.02 16.15 -12.59
CA LEU A 149 4.81 17.53 -12.13
C LEU A 149 6.13 18.22 -11.78
N PHE A 150 7.16 17.49 -11.35
CA PHE A 150 8.49 18.04 -11.09
C PHE A 150 9.14 18.67 -12.34
N GLU A 151 8.79 18.17 -13.53
CA GLU A 151 9.29 18.66 -14.83
C GLU A 151 8.44 19.76 -15.44
N ARG A 152 7.28 20.05 -14.83
CA ARG A 152 6.35 21.08 -15.32
C ARG A 152 6.73 22.48 -14.82
N GLN A 153 6.14 23.50 -15.46
CA GLN A 153 6.27 24.88 -15.04
C GLN A 153 5.68 25.11 -13.65
N THR A 154 6.31 26.00 -12.88
CA THR A 154 5.81 26.47 -11.58
C THR A 154 4.37 26.96 -11.67
N GLY A 155 3.56 26.62 -10.65
CA GLY A 155 2.15 26.96 -10.57
C GLY A 155 1.21 25.89 -11.18
N ARG A 156 1.73 24.88 -11.92
CA ARG A 156 0.91 23.74 -12.36
C ARG A 156 0.49 22.90 -11.18
N GLN A 157 -0.72 22.39 -11.25
CA GLN A 157 -1.28 21.50 -10.23
C GLN A 157 -2.04 20.34 -10.85
N ILE A 158 -2.18 19.28 -10.09
CA ILE A 158 -2.98 18.09 -10.41
C ILE A 158 -3.80 17.69 -9.20
N ASP A 159 -4.95 17.11 -9.45
CA ASP A 159 -5.83 16.56 -8.42
C ASP A 159 -5.59 15.05 -8.28
N LEU A 160 -5.53 14.60 -7.03
CA LEU A 160 -5.35 13.22 -6.64
C LEU A 160 -6.57 12.74 -5.83
N PRO A 161 -6.73 11.41 -5.61
CA PRO A 161 -7.74 10.88 -4.71
C PRO A 161 -7.69 11.54 -3.33
N TYR A 162 -8.76 11.41 -2.54
CA TYR A 162 -8.89 11.95 -1.18
C TYR A 162 -8.83 13.49 -1.10
N SER A 163 -9.25 14.17 -2.18
CA SER A 163 -9.21 15.65 -2.26
C SER A 163 -7.80 16.22 -2.06
N ILE A 164 -6.77 15.48 -2.45
CA ILE A 164 -5.40 15.97 -2.42
C ILE A 164 -5.12 16.75 -3.70
N THR A 165 -4.45 17.87 -3.55
CA THR A 165 -3.87 18.64 -4.66
C THR A 165 -2.35 18.58 -4.57
N ALA A 166 -1.69 18.20 -5.65
CA ALA A 166 -0.25 18.34 -5.81
C ALA A 166 0.05 19.56 -6.68
N LYS A 167 0.84 20.51 -6.17
CA LYS A 167 1.16 21.76 -6.82
C LYS A 167 2.66 21.95 -7.02
N ARG A 168 3.06 22.27 -8.25
CA ARG A 168 4.46 22.61 -8.56
C ARG A 168 4.78 24.01 -8.03
N MET A 169 5.65 24.07 -7.05
CA MET A 169 6.23 25.30 -6.48
C MET A 169 7.61 25.55 -7.11
N TYR A 170 8.24 26.66 -6.82
CA TYR A 170 9.57 26.98 -7.36
C TYR A 170 10.62 25.91 -6.98
N GLU A 171 10.67 25.54 -5.70
CA GLU A 171 11.69 24.65 -5.15
C GLU A 171 11.26 23.17 -5.06
N GLY A 172 10.00 22.85 -5.38
CA GLY A 172 9.51 21.50 -5.22
C GLY A 172 8.05 21.31 -5.60
N VAL A 173 7.47 20.27 -5.04
CA VAL A 173 6.04 19.93 -5.16
C VAL A 173 5.41 19.90 -3.78
N LEU A 174 4.35 20.67 -3.59
CA LEU A 174 3.52 20.67 -2.39
C LEU A 174 2.33 19.72 -2.59
N LEU A 175 2.13 18.84 -1.63
CA LEU A 175 0.97 17.94 -1.50
C LEU A 175 0.14 18.42 -0.31
N ALA A 176 -1.13 18.72 -0.52
CA ALA A 176 -2.03 19.20 0.53
C ALA A 176 -3.47 18.72 0.31
N LYS A 177 -4.25 18.52 1.38
CA LYS A 177 -5.71 18.35 1.26
C LYS A 177 -6.38 19.67 0.89
N ASP A 178 -7.31 19.62 -0.06
CA ASP A 178 -8.14 20.77 -0.44
C ASP A 178 -9.49 20.68 0.27
N ASP A 179 -9.62 21.36 1.42
CA ASP A 179 -10.83 21.37 2.25
C ASP A 179 -12.07 21.90 1.51
N LYS A 180 -11.89 22.73 0.50
CA LYS A 180 -13.02 23.24 -0.32
C LYS A 180 -13.66 22.12 -1.15
N LYS A 181 -12.91 21.09 -1.53
CA LYS A 181 -13.44 19.93 -2.27
C LYS A 181 -14.15 18.94 -1.36
N VAL A 182 -13.73 18.80 -0.10
CA VAL A 182 -14.38 17.95 0.90
C VAL A 182 -15.82 18.39 1.14
N ILE A 183 -16.07 19.69 1.26
CA ILE A 183 -17.41 20.25 1.48
C ILE A 183 -18.32 19.99 0.25
N SER A 184 -17.78 20.04 -0.97
CA SER A 184 -18.58 19.83 -2.19
C SER A 184 -19.00 18.36 -2.41
N VAL A 185 -18.20 17.40 -1.97
CA VAL A 185 -18.54 15.97 -2.04
C VAL A 185 -19.64 15.64 -1.03
N HIS A 186 -19.53 16.11 0.22
CA HIS A 186 -20.56 15.91 1.25
C HIS A 186 -21.91 16.56 0.90
N GLN A 187 -21.90 17.67 0.16
CA GLN A 187 -23.14 18.31 -0.32
C GLN A 187 -23.78 17.57 -1.50
N LYS A 188 -23.01 16.86 -2.31
CA LYS A 188 -23.54 16.03 -3.41
C LYS A 188 -24.13 14.73 -2.87
N GLU A 189 -23.54 14.09 -1.89
CA GLU A 189 -24.10 12.89 -1.25
C GLU A 189 -25.41 13.16 -0.52
N LYS A 190 -25.54 14.33 0.15
CA LYS A 190 -26.81 14.74 0.81
C LYS A 190 -27.94 15.14 -0.15
N ARG A 191 -27.69 15.31 -1.45
CA ARG A 191 -28.70 15.58 -2.47
C ARG A 191 -29.20 14.33 -3.19
N LEU A 192 -28.61 13.16 -2.90
CA LEU A 192 -28.96 11.85 -3.50
C LEU A 192 -29.67 10.92 -2.50
N LEU A 193 -29.93 11.41 -1.29
CA LEU A 193 -30.83 10.82 -0.27
C LEU A 193 -32.08 11.68 -0.12
#